data_ee4372435c28b10bd8627cb2d0d0b72c
#
_entry.id   ee4372435c28b10bd8627cb2d0d0b72c
#
_cell.length_a   1.000
_cell.length_b   1.000
_cell.length_c   1.000
_cell.angle_alpha   90.00
_cell.angle_beta   90.00
_cell.angle_gamma   90.00
#
_symmetry.space_group_name_H-M   'P 1'
#
loop_
_entity.id
_entity.type
_entity.pdbx_description
1 polymer ?
#
loop_
_entity_poly.entity_id
_entity_poly.type
_entity_poly.pdbx_seq_one_letter_code
_entity_poly.pdbx_strand_id
1 'polypeptide(L)'
;MNQGEYKKGENMSKLSQKTLHEITHSPSRAGRRTVCIIGHKNPDTDSICSAISYAYLKSKMDEQEGKYNFIACRAGAVSAETQYVLDYFKVPQPLYIENIGTRVKDMEIHQTPGVDSKISVLDAWELMKTQNVFTLPITDSDNILKGLITTNDIAKSYMDESDSAIVAAAHTPYRNILKTLEAEMVVGDENADFTEGKVIIAAANPDVMEQYIEKGDMVILGNRYESQLMAILAGAGCIIVCLGTPVSKTIQHMAREHGVTVLVTKLDTYSVARLINQAMPIDFFMKKDNLMTFRPQDYTDMIRESMAKKRYRDFPVVDKKGTYMGTISRRNLLGVRKRSLILVDHNEISQAVDNVENAEILEIIDHHRLGSLQTMNPVYFRNQPVGCTATIIYQMYMERGIEIPDQIAGLLVSAILSDTLIFRSPTCTQADRDVAQTLAKQAGIDPVEYATAMFEAGSDLRSKTPEEIFYTDFKTFENEETTIGIGQITSMSTTELQEIAEVMKPFIKKAYKNHGLDMAFFMLTNIIEESTTMLCYGDKVNSIIESAFGVQVHDNQAVIEHVVSRKKQVVPSLMTAIAREQEDVL
;
A
#
# COMPACT_ATOMS: atom_id res chain seq x y z
N MET A 1 -39.34 12.38 48.38
CA MET A 1 -40.17 13.06 47.36
C MET A 1 -39.46 14.34 46.98
N ASN A 2 -38.84 14.37 45.89
CA ASN A 2 -38.80 15.37 44.86
C ASN A 2 -37.66 14.99 43.88
N GLN A 3 -38.08 14.36 42.83
CA GLN A 3 -37.24 14.19 41.63
C GLN A 3 -37.10 15.55 40.96
N GLY A 4 -35.90 16.12 41.02
CA GLY A 4 -35.53 17.29 40.25
C GLY A 4 -35.25 16.88 38.81
N GLU A 5 -36.21 17.01 37.93
CA GLU A 5 -36.00 16.97 36.47
C GLU A 5 -35.07 18.12 36.06
N TYR A 6 -33.82 17.77 35.70
CA TYR A 6 -32.95 18.70 34.98
C TYR A 6 -33.53 18.93 33.58
N LYS A 7 -34.14 20.09 33.37
CA LYS A 7 -34.56 20.59 32.07
C LYS A 7 -33.33 20.62 31.15
N LYS A 8 -33.36 19.80 30.09
CA LYS A 8 -32.44 19.90 28.97
C LYS A 8 -32.50 21.32 28.38
N GLY A 9 -31.39 22.06 28.47
CA GLY A 9 -31.23 23.35 27.82
C GLY A 9 -31.27 23.17 26.30
N GLU A 10 -32.25 23.75 25.66
CA GLU A 10 -32.34 23.91 24.22
C GLU A 10 -31.35 25.02 23.81
N ASN A 11 -30.30 24.63 23.14
CA ASN A 11 -29.46 25.28 22.12
C ASN A 11 -28.01 24.76 22.17
N MET A 12 -27.86 23.48 21.84
CA MET A 12 -26.55 22.87 21.76
C MET A 12 -26.14 22.77 20.28
N SER A 13 -24.93 23.23 19.95
CA SER A 13 -24.41 23.21 18.58
C SER A 13 -24.02 21.78 18.17
N LYS A 14 -25.02 20.94 17.86
CA LYS A 14 -24.81 19.55 17.47
C LYS A 14 -24.31 19.45 16.04
N LEU A 15 -23.20 18.73 15.84
CA LEU A 15 -22.75 18.35 14.51
C LEU A 15 -23.77 17.43 13.84
N SER A 16 -24.03 17.69 12.56
CA SER A 16 -24.83 16.78 11.75
C SER A 16 -24.08 15.46 11.54
N GLN A 17 -24.83 14.34 11.44
CA GLN A 17 -24.23 13.04 11.11
C GLN A 17 -23.45 13.09 9.78
N LYS A 18 -23.89 13.94 8.84
CA LYS A 18 -23.16 14.18 7.58
C LYS A 18 -21.79 14.79 7.83
N THR A 19 -21.68 15.80 8.69
CA THR A 19 -20.38 16.44 9.02
C THR A 19 -19.45 15.47 9.73
N LEU A 20 -19.97 14.70 10.69
CA LEU A 20 -19.20 13.66 11.39
C LEU A 20 -18.69 12.60 10.41
N HIS A 21 -19.54 12.14 9.49
CA HIS A 21 -19.14 11.21 8.46
C HIS A 21 -18.08 11.80 7.50
N GLU A 22 -18.21 13.07 7.14
CA GLU A 22 -17.24 13.76 6.29
C GLU A 22 -15.83 13.81 6.91
N ILE A 23 -15.70 14.08 8.19
CA ILE A 23 -14.40 14.16 8.88
C ILE A 23 -13.82 12.78 9.26
N THR A 24 -14.61 11.71 9.25
CA THR A 24 -14.16 10.37 9.62
C THR A 24 -14.06 9.40 8.45
N HIS A 25 -14.77 9.64 7.34
CA HIS A 25 -14.88 8.69 6.22
C HIS A 25 -14.83 9.32 4.84
N SER A 26 -14.72 10.66 4.72
CA SER A 26 -14.98 11.32 3.45
C SER A 26 -14.12 10.80 2.30
N PRO A 27 -14.72 10.31 1.22
CA PRO A 27 -14.03 10.17 -0.04
C PRO A 27 -13.56 11.53 -0.53
N SER A 28 -12.45 11.56 -1.26
CA SER A 28 -11.89 12.78 -1.84
C SER A 28 -12.96 13.62 -2.54
N ARG A 29 -13.20 14.82 -2.08
CA ARG A 29 -13.97 15.80 -2.85
C ARG A 29 -13.15 16.11 -4.10
N ALA A 30 -13.76 16.01 -5.26
CA ALA A 30 -13.09 16.23 -6.53
C ALA A 30 -12.29 17.56 -6.51
N GLY A 31 -10.98 17.47 -6.79
CA GLY A 31 -10.07 18.61 -6.85
C GLY A 31 -9.39 19.03 -5.54
N ARG A 32 -9.75 18.47 -4.37
CA ARG A 32 -9.11 18.80 -3.09
C ARG A 32 -8.06 17.75 -2.71
N ARG A 33 -6.97 18.20 -2.11
CA ARG A 33 -5.93 17.32 -1.57
C ARG A 33 -6.37 16.74 -0.23
N THR A 34 -6.38 15.41 -0.11
CA THR A 34 -6.70 14.73 1.15
C THR A 34 -5.50 14.76 2.10
N VAL A 35 -5.74 15.16 3.35
CA VAL A 35 -4.80 15.14 4.46
C VAL A 35 -5.35 14.23 5.54
N CYS A 36 -4.62 13.16 5.85
CA CYS A 36 -4.98 12.25 6.93
C CYS A 36 -4.43 12.78 8.26
N ILE A 37 -5.27 12.87 9.27
CA ILE A 37 -4.88 13.20 10.65
C ILE A 37 -4.94 11.92 11.45
N ILE A 38 -3.81 11.49 11.99
CA ILE A 38 -3.65 10.13 12.51
C ILE A 38 -2.82 10.12 13.79
N GLY A 39 -3.27 9.35 14.76
CA GLY A 39 -2.52 9.04 15.98
C GLY A 39 -1.60 7.82 15.82
N HIS A 40 -1.07 7.33 16.91
CA HIS A 40 -0.12 6.21 16.92
C HIS A 40 -0.76 4.84 16.57
N LYS A 41 0.09 3.81 16.30
CA LYS A 41 -0.32 2.46 15.84
C LYS A 41 -1.25 1.72 16.80
N ASN A 42 -1.05 1.87 18.10
CA ASN A 42 -1.90 1.28 19.14
C ASN A 42 -2.74 2.40 19.75
N PRO A 43 -3.76 2.88 19.00
CA PRO A 43 -4.43 4.11 19.36
C PRO A 43 -5.22 3.95 20.66
N ASP A 44 -4.97 4.83 21.62
CA ASP A 44 -5.75 5.02 22.81
C ASP A 44 -6.85 6.07 22.62
N THR A 45 -7.47 6.48 23.69
CA THR A 45 -8.57 7.45 23.65
C THR A 45 -8.09 8.85 23.21
N ASP A 46 -6.89 9.29 23.64
CA ASP A 46 -6.35 10.59 23.17
C ASP A 46 -6.04 10.56 21.68
N SER A 47 -5.35 9.54 21.23
CA SER A 47 -4.96 9.35 19.83
C SER A 47 -6.17 9.45 18.87
N ILE A 48 -7.27 8.78 19.18
CA ILE A 48 -8.50 8.78 18.36
C ILE A 48 -9.27 10.10 18.48
N CYS A 49 -9.51 10.56 19.70
CA CYS A 49 -10.30 11.77 19.94
C CYS A 49 -9.59 13.02 19.42
N SER A 50 -8.27 13.09 19.59
CA SER A 50 -7.42 14.16 19.06
C SER A 50 -7.42 14.17 17.53
N ALA A 51 -7.34 13.01 16.87
CA ALA A 51 -7.40 12.94 15.41
C ALA A 51 -8.74 13.49 14.86
N ILE A 52 -9.87 13.11 15.47
CA ILE A 52 -11.20 13.57 15.05
C ILE A 52 -11.37 15.07 15.33
N SER A 53 -11.01 15.50 16.51
CA SER A 53 -11.18 16.90 16.95
C SER A 53 -10.32 17.84 16.11
N TYR A 54 -9.08 17.43 15.81
CA TYR A 54 -8.18 18.22 14.97
C TYR A 54 -8.63 18.24 13.50
N ALA A 55 -9.18 17.13 12.98
CA ALA A 55 -9.74 17.09 11.63
C ALA A 55 -10.90 18.08 11.47
N TYR A 56 -11.76 18.20 12.48
CA TYR A 56 -12.82 19.21 12.48
C TYR A 56 -12.26 20.63 12.51
N LEU A 57 -11.31 20.93 13.41
CA LEU A 57 -10.65 22.24 13.49
C LEU A 57 -10.03 22.63 12.15
N LYS A 58 -9.23 21.78 11.55
CA LYS A 58 -8.57 22.02 10.26
C LYS A 58 -9.57 22.21 9.13
N SER A 59 -10.66 21.45 9.13
CA SER A 59 -11.74 21.62 8.13
C SER A 59 -12.40 22.97 8.24
N LYS A 60 -12.60 23.49 9.46
CA LYS A 60 -13.13 24.84 9.69
C LYS A 60 -12.16 25.95 9.28
N MET A 61 -10.87 25.76 9.54
CA MET A 61 -9.84 26.71 9.11
C MET A 61 -9.72 26.80 7.58
N ASP A 62 -9.93 25.70 6.86
CA ASP A 62 -9.84 25.65 5.38
C ASP A 62 -11.18 25.96 4.69
N GLU A 63 -12.24 26.25 5.43
CA GLU A 63 -13.61 26.39 4.87
C GLU A 63 -13.69 27.46 3.77
N GLN A 64 -12.94 28.55 3.89
CA GLN A 64 -12.88 29.63 2.91
C GLN A 64 -11.99 29.32 1.71
N GLU A 65 -10.81 28.69 1.93
CA GLU A 65 -9.86 28.37 0.87
C GLU A 65 -10.22 27.10 0.11
N GLY A 66 -10.77 26.12 0.81
CA GLY A 66 -11.25 24.85 0.25
C GLY A 66 -10.19 24.02 -0.47
N LYS A 67 -8.92 24.15 -0.07
CA LYS A 67 -7.77 23.46 -0.71
C LYS A 67 -7.65 22.00 -0.31
N TYR A 68 -8.02 21.71 0.94
CA TYR A 68 -7.77 20.42 1.57
C TYR A 68 -9.08 19.71 1.95
N ASN A 69 -8.98 18.40 2.05
CA ASN A 69 -9.98 17.55 2.65
C ASN A 69 -9.33 16.85 3.85
N PHE A 70 -9.60 17.34 5.06
CA PHE A 70 -9.03 16.77 6.30
C PHE A 70 -9.91 15.63 6.79
N ILE A 71 -9.32 14.47 6.99
CA ILE A 71 -10.00 13.28 7.49
C ILE A 71 -9.26 12.70 8.70
N ALA A 72 -10.00 12.30 9.72
CA ALA A 72 -9.47 11.56 10.84
C ALA A 72 -9.22 10.11 10.43
N CYS A 73 -8.04 9.60 10.80
CA CYS A 73 -7.62 8.25 10.49
C CYS A 73 -7.11 7.55 11.76
N ARG A 74 -7.08 6.22 11.73
CA ARG A 74 -6.49 5.39 12.78
C ARG A 74 -5.56 4.34 12.19
N ALA A 75 -4.46 4.03 12.88
CA ALA A 75 -3.49 3.04 12.45
C ALA A 75 -3.67 1.67 13.13
N GLY A 76 -4.60 1.55 14.07
CA GLY A 76 -4.88 0.33 14.81
C GLY A 76 -6.36 0.13 15.16
N ALA A 77 -6.63 -0.91 15.91
CA ALA A 77 -7.97 -1.19 16.44
C ALA A 77 -8.37 -0.14 17.50
N VAL A 78 -9.64 0.19 17.56
CA VAL A 78 -10.21 1.05 18.61
C VAL A 78 -10.37 0.20 19.87
N SER A 79 -9.89 0.71 21.01
CA SER A 79 -10.07 0.05 22.32
C SER A 79 -11.54 0.08 22.75
N ALA A 80 -11.93 -0.78 23.69
CA ALA A 80 -13.29 -0.79 24.23
C ALA A 80 -13.63 0.52 24.94
N GLU A 81 -12.67 1.12 25.64
CA GLU A 81 -12.77 2.45 26.25
C GLU A 81 -13.07 3.52 25.20
N THR A 82 -12.26 3.59 24.16
CA THR A 82 -12.46 4.56 23.07
C THR A 82 -13.78 4.31 22.34
N GLN A 83 -14.17 3.04 22.15
CA GLN A 83 -15.46 2.71 21.53
C GLN A 83 -16.63 3.23 22.37
N TYR A 84 -16.57 3.07 23.70
CA TYR A 84 -17.57 3.64 24.61
C TYR A 84 -17.70 5.16 24.40
N VAL A 85 -16.58 5.88 24.31
CA VAL A 85 -16.55 7.33 24.06
C VAL A 85 -17.24 7.68 22.75
N LEU A 86 -16.88 6.98 21.66
CA LEU A 86 -17.45 7.21 20.33
C LEU A 86 -18.96 6.95 20.30
N ASP A 87 -19.41 5.88 20.93
CA ASP A 87 -20.84 5.52 21.00
C ASP A 87 -21.63 6.52 21.85
N TYR A 88 -21.07 6.95 23.00
CA TYR A 88 -21.70 7.90 23.90
C TYR A 88 -21.98 9.25 23.19
N PHE A 89 -20.99 9.78 22.45
CA PHE A 89 -21.12 11.04 21.73
C PHE A 89 -21.63 10.85 20.29
N LYS A 90 -21.95 9.62 19.87
CA LYS A 90 -22.48 9.26 18.53
C LYS A 90 -21.57 9.70 17.40
N VAL A 91 -20.28 9.52 17.56
CA VAL A 91 -19.25 9.82 16.57
C VAL A 91 -18.77 8.51 15.93
N PRO A 92 -18.75 8.41 14.58
CA PRO A 92 -18.26 7.20 13.93
C PRO A 92 -16.75 7.03 14.11
N GLN A 93 -16.28 5.77 14.06
CA GLN A 93 -14.85 5.48 14.09
C GLN A 93 -14.11 6.17 12.92
N PRO A 94 -12.87 6.62 13.12
CA PRO A 94 -12.02 7.11 12.04
C PRO A 94 -11.69 6.02 11.01
N LEU A 95 -11.34 6.46 9.80
CA LEU A 95 -10.92 5.58 8.71
C LEU A 95 -9.67 4.77 9.10
N TYR A 96 -9.75 3.44 8.99
CA TYR A 96 -8.58 2.59 9.22
C TYR A 96 -7.58 2.67 8.08
N ILE A 97 -6.32 2.94 8.41
CA ILE A 97 -5.19 2.97 7.48
C ILE A 97 -4.04 2.19 8.09
N GLU A 98 -3.79 0.99 7.58
CA GLU A 98 -2.67 0.17 7.99
C GLU A 98 -1.33 0.72 7.50
N ASN A 99 -1.32 1.24 6.27
CA ASN A 99 -0.12 1.70 5.58
C ASN A 99 -0.43 2.92 4.72
N ILE A 100 0.36 3.98 4.89
CA ILE A 100 0.16 5.27 4.21
C ILE A 100 0.88 5.38 2.87
N GLY A 101 1.68 4.39 2.50
CA GLY A 101 2.41 4.36 1.23
C GLY A 101 1.51 4.59 0.02
N THR A 102 2.04 5.23 -0.99
CA THR A 102 1.36 5.44 -2.26
C THR A 102 1.29 4.12 -3.03
N ARG A 103 0.17 3.85 -3.70
CA ARG A 103 -0.05 2.63 -4.49
C ARG A 103 -0.01 2.92 -5.98
N VAL A 104 0.18 1.88 -6.79
CA VAL A 104 0.16 1.98 -8.26
C VAL A 104 -1.11 2.63 -8.78
N LYS A 105 -2.28 2.34 -8.19
CA LYS A 105 -3.56 2.97 -8.57
C LYS A 105 -3.61 4.48 -8.34
N ASP A 106 -2.71 5.02 -7.51
CA ASP A 106 -2.62 6.45 -7.21
C ASP A 106 -1.63 7.16 -8.17
N MET A 107 -1.01 6.39 -9.10
CA MET A 107 -0.11 6.88 -10.14
C MET A 107 -0.86 7.08 -11.46
N GLU A 108 -0.24 7.82 -12.37
CA GLU A 108 -0.69 7.88 -13.75
C GLU A 108 -0.34 6.58 -14.47
N ILE A 109 -1.36 5.81 -14.85
CA ILE A 109 -1.22 4.58 -15.63
C ILE A 109 -1.46 4.93 -17.08
N HIS A 110 -0.45 4.70 -17.95
CA HIS A 110 -0.59 4.94 -19.39
C HIS A 110 -1.51 3.89 -20.02
N GLN A 111 -2.53 4.38 -20.74
CA GLN A 111 -3.53 3.56 -21.40
C GLN A 111 -3.06 3.12 -22.80
N THR A 112 -1.94 2.36 -22.88
CA THR A 112 -1.52 1.74 -24.13
C THR A 112 -2.44 0.54 -24.38
N PRO A 113 -3.17 0.47 -25.51
CA PRO A 113 -4.05 -0.66 -25.78
C PRO A 113 -3.26 -1.95 -25.99
N GLY A 114 -3.82 -3.07 -25.53
CA GLY A 114 -3.31 -4.40 -25.84
C GLY A 114 -3.49 -4.72 -27.31
N VAL A 115 -2.57 -5.48 -27.89
CA VAL A 115 -2.60 -5.90 -29.29
C VAL A 115 -2.68 -7.41 -29.42
N ASP A 116 -3.28 -7.89 -30.52
CA ASP A 116 -3.32 -9.31 -30.85
C ASP A 116 -1.92 -9.84 -31.16
N SER A 117 -1.62 -11.04 -30.72
CA SER A 117 -0.31 -11.70 -30.94
C SER A 117 0.00 -12.03 -32.38
N LYS A 118 -1.02 -12.08 -33.24
CA LYS A 118 -0.92 -12.45 -34.66
C LYS A 118 -0.68 -11.27 -35.62
N ILE A 119 -0.67 -10.02 -35.11
CA ILE A 119 -0.30 -8.88 -35.95
C ILE A 119 1.16 -9.00 -36.38
N SER A 120 1.48 -8.41 -37.56
CA SER A 120 2.83 -8.45 -38.08
C SER A 120 3.81 -7.56 -37.30
N VAL A 121 5.10 -7.88 -37.41
CA VAL A 121 6.18 -7.00 -36.89
C VAL A 121 6.06 -5.59 -37.47
N LEU A 122 5.67 -5.46 -38.74
CA LEU A 122 5.43 -4.18 -39.41
C LEU A 122 4.31 -3.41 -38.69
N ASP A 123 3.17 -4.06 -38.47
CA ASP A 123 2.03 -3.43 -37.80
C ASP A 123 2.38 -3.01 -36.37
N ALA A 124 3.09 -3.85 -35.63
CA ALA A 124 3.55 -3.54 -34.30
C ALA A 124 4.48 -2.31 -34.26
N TRP A 125 5.42 -2.24 -35.23
CA TRP A 125 6.32 -1.10 -35.39
C TRP A 125 5.55 0.19 -35.72
N GLU A 126 4.59 0.15 -36.61
CA GLU A 126 3.73 1.27 -37.00
C GLU A 126 2.90 1.77 -35.78
N LEU A 127 2.33 0.84 -35.00
CA LEU A 127 1.63 1.17 -33.75
C LEU A 127 2.55 1.84 -32.72
N MET A 128 3.75 1.30 -32.52
CA MET A 128 4.73 1.90 -31.62
C MET A 128 5.08 3.33 -32.03
N LYS A 129 5.27 3.58 -33.32
CA LYS A 129 5.53 4.94 -33.86
C LYS A 129 4.36 5.88 -33.64
N THR A 130 3.16 5.45 -34.01
CA THR A 130 1.95 6.27 -33.97
C THR A 130 1.56 6.64 -32.54
N GLN A 131 1.69 5.69 -31.62
CA GLN A 131 1.39 5.89 -30.21
C GLN A 131 2.57 6.45 -29.39
N ASN A 132 3.74 6.60 -30.01
CA ASN A 132 4.99 7.04 -29.37
C ASN A 132 5.34 6.20 -28.12
N VAL A 133 5.19 4.87 -28.24
CA VAL A 133 5.51 3.90 -27.18
C VAL A 133 6.66 2.98 -27.60
N PHE A 134 7.37 2.43 -26.64
CA PHE A 134 8.53 1.55 -26.86
C PHE A 134 8.24 0.09 -26.51
N THR A 135 7.06 -0.16 -25.97
CA THR A 135 6.58 -1.47 -25.53
C THR A 135 5.12 -1.60 -25.88
N LEU A 136 4.74 -2.70 -26.54
CA LEU A 136 3.34 -3.08 -26.73
C LEU A 136 3.00 -4.27 -25.85
N PRO A 137 1.94 -4.18 -25.06
CA PRO A 137 1.34 -5.32 -24.37
C PRO A 137 0.57 -6.18 -25.38
N ILE A 138 0.72 -7.48 -25.26
CA ILE A 138 0.02 -8.45 -26.10
C ILE A 138 -1.05 -9.10 -25.25
N THR A 139 -2.30 -9.02 -25.68
CA THR A 139 -3.47 -9.53 -24.96
C THR A 139 -4.29 -10.47 -25.84
N ASP A 140 -5.10 -11.32 -25.18
CA ASP A 140 -6.16 -12.07 -25.87
C ASP A 140 -7.46 -11.27 -26.00
N SER A 141 -8.51 -11.92 -26.52
CA SER A 141 -9.86 -11.33 -26.69
C SER A 141 -10.51 -10.86 -25.38
N ASP A 142 -10.11 -11.45 -24.25
CA ASP A 142 -10.59 -11.10 -22.90
C ASP A 142 -9.69 -10.06 -22.21
N ASN A 143 -8.78 -9.46 -23.00
CA ASN A 143 -7.78 -8.48 -22.52
C ASN A 143 -6.85 -9.02 -21.44
N ILE A 144 -6.61 -10.34 -21.40
CA ILE A 144 -5.64 -10.97 -20.51
C ILE A 144 -4.25 -10.83 -21.10
N LEU A 145 -3.29 -10.36 -20.31
CA LEU A 145 -1.91 -10.17 -20.74
C LEU A 145 -1.25 -11.53 -21.06
N LYS A 146 -0.75 -11.67 -22.29
CA LYS A 146 -0.04 -12.87 -22.79
C LYS A 146 1.45 -12.65 -22.96
N GLY A 147 1.87 -11.42 -23.23
CA GLY A 147 3.27 -11.11 -23.47
C GLY A 147 3.54 -9.63 -23.64
N LEU A 148 4.80 -9.32 -23.88
CA LEU A 148 5.28 -7.98 -24.20
C LEU A 148 6.22 -8.07 -25.40
N ILE A 149 6.14 -7.09 -26.31
CA ILE A 149 7.15 -6.86 -27.32
C ILE A 149 7.70 -5.44 -27.20
N THR A 150 9.02 -5.31 -27.32
CA THR A 150 9.71 -4.02 -27.23
C THR A 150 10.36 -3.67 -28.55
N THR A 151 10.71 -2.40 -28.76
CA THR A 151 11.51 -1.97 -29.91
C THR A 151 12.83 -2.74 -30.03
N ASN A 152 13.43 -3.16 -28.91
CA ASN A 152 14.64 -3.96 -28.90
C ASN A 152 14.41 -5.39 -29.41
N ASP A 153 13.25 -5.98 -29.12
CA ASP A 153 12.89 -7.31 -29.63
C ASP A 153 12.67 -7.26 -31.15
N ILE A 154 12.04 -6.18 -31.64
CA ILE A 154 11.90 -5.93 -33.09
C ILE A 154 13.29 -5.71 -33.75
N ALA A 155 14.16 -4.91 -33.12
CA ALA A 155 15.51 -4.70 -33.69
C ALA A 155 16.31 -5.98 -33.72
N LYS A 156 16.22 -6.83 -32.71
CA LYS A 156 16.89 -8.15 -32.70
C LYS A 156 16.36 -9.07 -33.78
N SER A 157 15.03 -9.14 -33.96
CA SER A 157 14.44 -9.95 -35.04
C SER A 157 14.96 -9.57 -36.41
N TYR A 158 15.41 -8.34 -36.59
CA TYR A 158 15.94 -7.83 -37.83
C TYR A 158 17.44 -8.02 -37.99
N MET A 159 18.20 -8.06 -36.89
CA MET A 159 19.66 -8.09 -36.94
C MET A 159 20.26 -9.47 -36.69
N ASP A 160 19.59 -10.28 -35.87
CA ASP A 160 20.16 -11.56 -35.40
C ASP A 160 19.75 -12.76 -36.31
N GLU A 161 18.72 -12.62 -37.15
CA GLU A 161 18.17 -13.73 -37.93
C GLU A 161 18.63 -13.69 -39.39
N SER A 162 19.49 -14.63 -39.72
CA SER A 162 19.93 -14.89 -41.13
C SER A 162 19.32 -16.17 -41.73
N ASP A 163 18.46 -16.86 -40.97
CA ASP A 163 17.83 -18.10 -41.41
C ASP A 163 16.66 -17.82 -42.37
N SER A 164 16.77 -18.33 -43.62
CA SER A 164 15.73 -18.21 -44.63
C SER A 164 14.44 -18.99 -44.29
N ALA A 165 14.48 -19.93 -43.35
CA ALA A 165 13.31 -20.70 -42.90
C ALA A 165 12.52 -20.02 -41.75
N ILE A 166 12.98 -18.88 -41.24
CA ILE A 166 12.37 -18.21 -40.07
C ILE A 166 10.90 -17.83 -40.31
N VAL A 167 10.54 -17.43 -41.55
CA VAL A 167 9.16 -17.03 -41.91
C VAL A 167 8.18 -18.20 -41.73
N ALA A 168 8.60 -19.41 -42.10
CA ALA A 168 7.84 -20.64 -41.90
C ALA A 168 7.82 -21.04 -40.40
N ALA A 169 8.97 -21.00 -39.73
CA ALA A 169 9.09 -21.29 -38.29
C ALA A 169 8.22 -20.39 -37.41
N ALA A 170 7.98 -19.16 -37.85
CA ALA A 170 7.09 -18.21 -37.20
C ALA A 170 5.59 -18.48 -37.46
N HIS A 171 5.24 -19.47 -38.30
CA HIS A 171 3.86 -19.74 -38.74
C HIS A 171 3.19 -18.46 -39.26
N THR A 172 3.82 -17.84 -40.28
CA THR A 172 3.45 -16.51 -40.75
C THR A 172 2.12 -16.54 -41.52
N PRO A 173 1.08 -15.82 -41.06
CA PRO A 173 -0.21 -15.77 -41.74
C PRO A 173 -0.08 -15.13 -43.12
N TYR A 174 -0.68 -15.72 -44.17
CA TYR A 174 -0.68 -15.12 -45.50
C TYR A 174 -1.28 -13.72 -45.53
N ARG A 175 -2.29 -13.42 -44.69
CA ARG A 175 -2.84 -12.06 -44.55
C ARG A 175 -1.79 -11.01 -44.13
N ASN A 176 -0.81 -11.39 -43.30
CA ASN A 176 0.28 -10.51 -42.92
C ASN A 176 1.25 -10.33 -44.09
N ILE A 177 1.55 -11.40 -44.84
CA ILE A 177 2.39 -11.35 -46.07
C ILE A 177 1.74 -10.44 -47.11
N LEU A 178 0.46 -10.62 -47.39
CA LEU A 178 -0.30 -9.80 -48.32
C LEU A 178 -0.25 -8.32 -47.95
N LYS A 179 -0.50 -8.01 -46.69
CA LYS A 179 -0.46 -6.63 -46.20
C LYS A 179 0.95 -6.03 -46.27
N THR A 180 1.95 -6.76 -45.80
CA THR A 180 3.34 -6.27 -45.71
C THR A 180 3.94 -6.03 -47.12
N LEU A 181 3.61 -6.88 -48.07
CA LEU A 181 4.12 -6.79 -49.47
C LEU A 181 3.20 -6.03 -50.40
N GLU A 182 2.10 -5.45 -49.91
CA GLU A 182 1.05 -4.86 -50.76
C GLU A 182 0.66 -5.80 -51.90
N ALA A 183 0.52 -7.10 -51.59
CA ALA A 183 0.31 -8.16 -52.55
C ALA A 183 -1.16 -8.59 -52.63
N GLU A 184 -1.53 -9.15 -53.79
CA GLU A 184 -2.83 -9.78 -54.05
C GLU A 184 -2.65 -11.30 -54.14
N MET A 185 -3.57 -12.08 -53.54
CA MET A 185 -3.59 -13.53 -53.67
C MET A 185 -4.35 -13.94 -54.92
N VAL A 186 -3.66 -14.61 -55.86
CA VAL A 186 -4.25 -15.11 -57.12
C VAL A 186 -4.70 -16.55 -56.97
N VAL A 187 -3.95 -17.35 -56.19
CA VAL A 187 -4.28 -18.75 -55.86
C VAL A 187 -3.89 -18.97 -54.41
N GLY A 188 -4.75 -19.61 -53.60
CA GLY A 188 -4.47 -19.95 -52.22
C GLY A 188 -5.63 -19.64 -51.28
N ASP A 189 -5.34 -19.69 -49.97
CA ASP A 189 -6.24 -19.32 -48.87
C ASP A 189 -5.57 -18.24 -48.02
N GLU A 190 -6.17 -17.06 -47.92
CA GLU A 190 -5.67 -15.93 -47.15
C GLU A 190 -5.67 -16.19 -45.61
N ASN A 191 -6.47 -17.14 -45.17
CA ASN A 191 -6.59 -17.51 -43.76
C ASN A 191 -5.59 -18.59 -43.33
N ALA A 192 -4.84 -19.16 -44.28
CA ALA A 192 -3.80 -20.12 -43.96
C ALA A 192 -2.51 -19.42 -43.50
N ASP A 193 -1.64 -20.20 -42.88
CA ASP A 193 -0.30 -19.77 -42.46
C ASP A 193 0.76 -20.43 -43.33
N PHE A 194 1.86 -19.72 -43.59
CA PHE A 194 3.06 -20.30 -44.21
C PHE A 194 3.87 -20.98 -43.09
N THR A 195 3.98 -22.32 -43.13
CA THR A 195 4.48 -23.14 -42.03
C THR A 195 5.62 -24.07 -42.38
N GLU A 196 5.98 -24.21 -43.65
CA GLU A 196 7.02 -25.13 -44.14
C GLU A 196 7.85 -24.48 -45.27
N GLY A 197 9.14 -24.76 -45.29
CA GLY A 197 10.08 -24.30 -46.31
C GLY A 197 10.84 -23.02 -45.96
N LYS A 198 11.73 -22.61 -46.86
CA LYS A 198 12.57 -21.41 -46.74
C LYS A 198 12.16 -20.35 -47.76
N VAL A 199 12.56 -19.12 -47.54
CA VAL A 199 12.38 -18.03 -48.52
C VAL A 199 13.61 -17.97 -49.42
N ILE A 200 13.40 -18.08 -50.76
CA ILE A 200 14.48 -18.03 -51.75
C ILE A 200 14.14 -17.08 -52.87
N ILE A 201 15.18 -16.50 -53.50
CA ILE A 201 15.05 -15.65 -54.69
C ILE A 201 15.44 -16.46 -55.92
N ALA A 202 14.54 -16.59 -56.88
CA ALA A 202 14.77 -17.27 -58.15
C ALA A 202 15.60 -16.40 -59.10
N ALA A 203 16.88 -16.20 -58.78
CA ALA A 203 17.80 -15.36 -59.55
C ALA A 203 18.57 -16.13 -60.65
N ALA A 204 18.65 -17.44 -60.50
CA ALA A 204 19.35 -18.30 -61.51
C ALA A 204 18.44 -18.76 -62.67
N ASN A 205 19.04 -19.44 -63.65
CA ASN A 205 18.27 -20.08 -64.71
C ASN A 205 17.41 -21.25 -64.17
N PRO A 206 16.28 -21.58 -64.80
CA PRO A 206 15.36 -22.61 -64.29
C PRO A 206 16.04 -23.96 -64.01
N ASP A 207 16.93 -24.43 -64.81
CA ASP A 207 17.65 -25.72 -64.66
C ASP A 207 18.54 -25.73 -63.37
N VAL A 208 19.07 -24.57 -62.98
CA VAL A 208 19.86 -24.43 -61.78
C VAL A 208 18.94 -24.29 -60.56
N MET A 209 17.82 -23.59 -60.72
CA MET A 209 16.84 -23.36 -59.64
C MET A 209 16.19 -24.65 -59.19
N GLU A 210 15.96 -25.64 -60.08
CA GLU A 210 15.39 -26.94 -59.74
C GLU A 210 16.16 -27.64 -58.60
N GLN A 211 17.49 -27.45 -58.56
CA GLN A 211 18.35 -28.07 -57.55
C GLN A 211 18.31 -27.39 -56.17
N TYR A 212 17.80 -26.16 -56.09
CA TYR A 212 17.79 -25.35 -54.89
C TYR A 212 16.38 -25.18 -54.25
N ILE A 213 15.31 -25.41 -55.06
CA ILE A 213 13.94 -25.34 -54.54
C ILE A 213 13.60 -26.67 -53.89
N GLU A 214 13.26 -26.60 -52.60
CA GLU A 214 12.76 -27.73 -51.84
C GLU A 214 11.24 -27.64 -51.66
N LYS A 215 10.62 -28.75 -51.32
CA LYS A 215 9.20 -28.82 -51.11
C LYS A 215 8.79 -27.83 -49.99
N GLY A 216 7.74 -27.05 -50.25
CA GLY A 216 7.22 -26.08 -49.31
C GLY A 216 7.87 -24.70 -49.40
N ASP A 217 8.96 -24.51 -50.14
CA ASP A 217 9.67 -23.21 -50.21
C ASP A 217 8.79 -22.06 -50.73
N MET A 218 9.05 -20.87 -50.22
CA MET A 218 8.50 -19.60 -50.73
C MET A 218 9.48 -19.00 -51.74
N VAL A 219 9.10 -18.95 -53.02
CA VAL A 219 9.97 -18.53 -54.11
C VAL A 219 9.61 -17.14 -54.62
N ILE A 220 10.53 -16.18 -54.42
CA ILE A 220 10.41 -14.81 -54.93
C ILE A 220 10.96 -14.78 -56.37
N LEU A 221 10.14 -14.39 -57.32
CA LEU A 221 10.50 -14.42 -58.73
C LEU A 221 9.84 -13.29 -59.55
N GLY A 222 10.29 -13.11 -60.77
CA GLY A 222 9.73 -12.14 -61.70
C GLY A 222 8.71 -12.78 -62.66
N ASN A 223 8.59 -12.17 -63.85
CA ASN A 223 7.58 -12.51 -64.85
C ASN A 223 7.96 -13.63 -65.79
N ARG A 224 9.10 -14.32 -65.63
CA ARG A 224 9.50 -15.43 -66.50
C ARG A 224 8.59 -16.63 -66.28
N TYR A 225 7.89 -17.02 -67.36
CA TYR A 225 6.95 -18.14 -67.35
C TYR A 225 7.62 -19.46 -66.88
N GLU A 226 8.82 -19.74 -67.48
CA GLU A 226 9.58 -20.95 -67.22
C GLU A 226 9.99 -21.04 -65.70
N SER A 227 10.37 -19.92 -65.08
CA SER A 227 10.73 -19.87 -63.65
C SER A 227 9.52 -20.11 -62.78
N GLN A 228 8.34 -19.55 -63.11
CA GLN A 228 7.09 -19.79 -62.38
C GLN A 228 6.66 -21.25 -62.44
N LEU A 229 6.71 -21.84 -63.69
CA LEU A 229 6.36 -23.24 -63.88
C LEU A 229 7.31 -24.17 -63.13
N MET A 230 8.63 -23.91 -63.23
CA MET A 230 9.66 -24.72 -62.56
C MET A 230 9.48 -24.70 -61.05
N ALA A 231 9.23 -23.53 -60.44
CA ALA A 231 9.00 -23.43 -59.01
C ALA A 231 7.80 -24.29 -58.56
N ILE A 232 6.70 -24.28 -59.33
CA ILE A 232 5.52 -25.11 -59.07
C ILE A 232 5.86 -26.60 -59.15
N LEU A 233 6.55 -27.01 -60.23
CA LEU A 233 6.88 -28.43 -60.48
C LEU A 233 7.91 -28.96 -59.47
N ALA A 234 8.82 -28.11 -58.98
CA ALA A 234 9.77 -28.43 -57.91
C ALA A 234 9.11 -28.55 -56.53
N GLY A 235 7.80 -28.22 -56.39
CA GLY A 235 7.06 -28.39 -55.16
C GLY A 235 7.11 -27.19 -54.20
N ALA A 236 7.34 -25.98 -54.71
CA ALA A 236 7.23 -24.76 -53.90
C ALA A 236 5.89 -24.69 -53.19
N GLY A 237 5.86 -24.24 -51.96
CA GLY A 237 4.63 -23.97 -51.20
C GLY A 237 3.96 -22.65 -51.57
N CYS A 238 4.79 -21.67 -51.99
CA CYS A 238 4.33 -20.35 -52.40
C CYS A 238 5.23 -19.74 -53.45
N ILE A 239 4.66 -19.05 -54.44
CA ILE A 239 5.40 -18.20 -55.38
C ILE A 239 4.92 -16.75 -55.25
N ILE A 240 5.87 -15.80 -55.17
CA ILE A 240 5.61 -14.36 -55.13
C ILE A 240 6.09 -13.75 -56.45
N VAL A 241 5.14 -13.35 -57.31
CA VAL A 241 5.41 -12.75 -58.61
C VAL A 241 5.53 -11.22 -58.42
N CYS A 242 6.73 -10.70 -58.67
CA CYS A 242 7.09 -9.30 -58.50
C CYS A 242 6.73 -8.43 -59.69
N LEU A 243 6.82 -7.09 -59.53
CA LEU A 243 6.64 -6.05 -60.55
C LEU A 243 5.20 -5.95 -61.11
N GLY A 244 4.19 -6.41 -60.38
CA GLY A 244 2.79 -6.32 -60.76
C GLY A 244 2.42 -7.07 -62.05
N THR A 245 3.21 -8.05 -62.42
CA THR A 245 3.02 -8.79 -63.66
C THR A 245 1.86 -9.79 -63.56
N PRO A 246 0.89 -9.81 -64.47
CA PRO A 246 -0.23 -10.74 -64.38
C PRO A 246 0.25 -12.18 -64.56
N VAL A 247 -0.27 -13.08 -63.77
CA VAL A 247 0.00 -14.53 -63.83
C VAL A 247 -0.92 -15.17 -64.84
N SER A 248 -0.34 -15.95 -65.75
CA SER A 248 -1.12 -16.63 -66.80
C SER A 248 -2.11 -17.64 -66.23
N LYS A 249 -3.23 -17.86 -66.94
CA LYS A 249 -4.24 -18.87 -66.57
C LYS A 249 -3.66 -20.28 -66.43
N THR A 250 -2.67 -20.62 -67.22
CA THR A 250 -1.98 -21.92 -67.20
C THR A 250 -1.20 -22.07 -65.90
N ILE A 251 -0.44 -21.05 -65.48
CA ILE A 251 0.29 -21.06 -64.19
C ILE A 251 -0.69 -21.11 -63.01
N GLN A 252 -1.79 -20.36 -63.04
CA GLN A 252 -2.81 -20.43 -62.06
C GLN A 252 -3.45 -21.82 -61.91
N HIS A 253 -3.68 -22.49 -63.03
CA HIS A 253 -4.22 -23.85 -63.06
C HIS A 253 -3.23 -24.85 -62.49
N MET A 254 -1.99 -24.81 -62.94
CA MET A 254 -0.91 -25.65 -62.39
C MET A 254 -0.70 -25.44 -60.88
N ALA A 255 -0.72 -24.19 -60.40
CA ALA A 255 -0.59 -23.88 -59.01
C ALA A 255 -1.72 -24.50 -58.17
N ARG A 256 -2.98 -24.47 -58.65
CA ARG A 256 -4.12 -25.13 -57.96
C ARG A 256 -3.97 -26.66 -57.94
N GLU A 257 -3.53 -27.27 -59.07
CA GLU A 257 -3.33 -28.73 -59.11
C GLU A 257 -2.23 -29.20 -58.16
N HIS A 258 -1.17 -28.40 -57.99
CA HIS A 258 -0.03 -28.72 -57.13
C HIS A 258 -0.15 -28.17 -55.70
N GLY A 259 -1.25 -27.45 -55.37
CA GLY A 259 -1.45 -26.88 -54.06
C GLY A 259 -0.51 -25.71 -53.73
N VAL A 260 -0.03 -24.99 -54.75
CA VAL A 260 0.92 -23.87 -54.57
C VAL A 260 0.17 -22.54 -54.44
N THR A 261 0.49 -21.76 -53.42
CA THR A 261 -0.03 -20.41 -53.26
C THR A 261 0.66 -19.45 -54.24
N VAL A 262 -0.12 -18.55 -54.86
CA VAL A 262 0.41 -17.56 -55.83
C VAL A 262 0.03 -16.16 -55.38
N LEU A 263 1.05 -15.36 -55.09
CA LEU A 263 0.92 -13.95 -54.71
C LEU A 263 1.50 -13.06 -55.84
N VAL A 264 0.90 -11.88 -56.02
CA VAL A 264 1.39 -10.86 -56.95
C VAL A 264 1.57 -9.55 -56.22
N THR A 265 2.76 -8.94 -56.36
CA THR A 265 3.06 -7.62 -55.76
C THR A 265 3.69 -6.68 -56.77
N LYS A 266 3.48 -5.38 -56.61
CA LYS A 266 4.14 -4.34 -57.44
C LYS A 266 5.60 -4.13 -57.03
N LEU A 267 6.03 -4.62 -55.90
CA LEU A 267 7.41 -4.51 -55.40
C LEU A 267 8.37 -5.32 -56.29
N ASP A 268 9.63 -4.92 -56.33
CA ASP A 268 10.71 -5.70 -56.92
C ASP A 268 11.20 -6.81 -55.97
N THR A 269 11.99 -7.76 -56.50
CA THR A 269 12.47 -8.94 -55.76
C THR A 269 13.33 -8.58 -54.56
N TYR A 270 14.11 -7.50 -54.61
CA TYR A 270 14.93 -7.04 -53.50
C TYR A 270 14.05 -6.47 -52.37
N SER A 271 13.07 -5.64 -52.72
CA SER A 271 12.11 -5.08 -51.76
C SER A 271 11.30 -6.17 -51.06
N VAL A 272 10.81 -7.18 -51.82
CA VAL A 272 10.09 -8.33 -51.27
C VAL A 272 10.98 -9.10 -50.30
N ALA A 273 12.19 -9.47 -50.72
CA ALA A 273 13.13 -10.21 -49.85
C ALA A 273 13.50 -9.46 -48.60
N ARG A 274 13.55 -8.13 -48.63
CA ARG A 274 13.83 -7.29 -47.50
C ARG A 274 12.64 -7.15 -46.53
N LEU A 275 11.43 -7.11 -47.06
CA LEU A 275 10.22 -6.83 -46.28
C LEU A 275 9.56 -8.10 -45.73
N ILE A 276 9.79 -9.27 -46.32
CA ILE A 276 9.06 -10.50 -45.98
C ILE A 276 9.16 -10.86 -44.48
N ASN A 277 10.32 -10.63 -43.86
CA ASN A 277 10.50 -10.91 -42.44
C ASN A 277 9.65 -10.00 -41.55
N GLN A 278 9.20 -8.85 -42.06
CA GLN A 278 8.30 -7.96 -41.30
C GLN A 278 6.85 -8.47 -41.28
N ALA A 279 6.51 -9.45 -42.11
CA ALA A 279 5.21 -10.10 -42.10
C ALA A 279 5.02 -11.09 -40.92
N MET A 280 6.13 -11.51 -40.30
CA MET A 280 6.08 -12.47 -39.21
C MET A 280 5.21 -11.95 -38.03
N PRO A 281 4.42 -12.83 -37.38
CA PRO A 281 3.60 -12.43 -36.25
C PRO A 281 4.46 -12.15 -35.03
N ILE A 282 4.03 -11.18 -34.20
CA ILE A 282 4.79 -10.75 -33.03
C ILE A 282 4.84 -11.79 -31.90
N ASP A 283 3.97 -12.80 -31.90
CA ASP A 283 4.01 -13.87 -30.90
C ASP A 283 5.27 -14.73 -30.99
N PHE A 284 5.95 -14.74 -32.13
CA PHE A 284 7.24 -15.40 -32.31
C PHE A 284 8.37 -14.70 -31.52
N PHE A 285 8.32 -13.38 -31.40
CA PHE A 285 9.35 -12.54 -30.80
C PHE A 285 9.00 -12.03 -29.42
N MET A 286 7.72 -12.13 -29.00
CA MET A 286 7.29 -11.60 -27.71
C MET A 286 7.89 -12.36 -26.55
N LYS A 287 8.11 -11.65 -25.47
CA LYS A 287 8.42 -12.25 -24.16
C LYS A 287 7.14 -12.75 -23.53
N LYS A 288 7.10 -14.04 -23.20
CA LYS A 288 5.95 -14.73 -22.56
C LYS A 288 6.24 -15.07 -21.10
N ASP A 289 7.48 -15.44 -20.80
CA ASP A 289 7.86 -15.98 -19.49
C ASP A 289 8.42 -14.92 -18.58
N ASN A 290 8.16 -15.09 -17.27
CA ASN A 290 8.68 -14.23 -16.20
C ASN A 290 8.42 -12.73 -16.43
N LEU A 291 7.23 -12.40 -16.94
CA LEU A 291 6.80 -11.02 -17.09
C LEU A 291 6.71 -10.35 -15.73
N MET A 292 7.43 -9.25 -15.57
CA MET A 292 7.29 -8.43 -14.37
C MET A 292 6.05 -7.56 -14.55
N THR A 293 5.00 -7.89 -13.80
CA THR A 293 3.73 -7.15 -13.78
C THR A 293 3.49 -6.58 -12.40
N PHE A 294 2.72 -5.51 -12.31
CA PHE A 294 2.31 -4.90 -11.06
C PHE A 294 0.79 -4.86 -10.95
N ARG A 295 0.31 -4.78 -9.70
CA ARG A 295 -1.12 -4.67 -9.40
C ARG A 295 -1.46 -3.26 -8.95
N PRO A 296 -2.69 -2.77 -9.16
CA PRO A 296 -3.13 -1.47 -8.67
C PRO A 296 -2.92 -1.26 -7.17
N GLN A 297 -2.90 -2.35 -6.40
CA GLN A 297 -2.75 -2.32 -4.95
C GLN A 297 -1.30 -2.34 -4.45
N ASP A 298 -0.32 -2.62 -5.33
CA ASP A 298 1.08 -2.68 -4.96
C ASP A 298 1.60 -1.31 -4.54
N TYR A 299 2.48 -1.30 -3.52
CA TYR A 299 3.08 -0.07 -3.03
C TYR A 299 4.24 0.40 -3.92
N THR A 300 4.35 1.71 -4.12
CA THR A 300 5.35 2.32 -5.01
C THR A 300 6.79 2.03 -4.60
N ASP A 301 7.06 1.85 -3.31
CA ASP A 301 8.39 1.54 -2.79
C ASP A 301 8.84 0.14 -3.20
N MET A 302 7.98 -0.85 -3.05
CA MET A 302 8.25 -2.23 -3.44
C MET A 302 8.48 -2.35 -4.95
N ILE A 303 7.66 -1.64 -5.75
CA ILE A 303 7.82 -1.70 -7.21
C ILE A 303 9.08 -0.96 -7.68
N ARG A 304 9.51 0.10 -6.98
CA ARG A 304 10.75 0.84 -7.29
C ARG A 304 11.97 -0.07 -7.23
N GLU A 305 12.11 -0.87 -6.18
CA GLU A 305 13.20 -1.84 -6.04
C GLU A 305 13.14 -2.91 -7.14
N SER A 306 11.94 -3.41 -7.43
CA SER A 306 11.72 -4.41 -8.47
C SER A 306 12.06 -3.87 -9.86
N MET A 307 11.62 -2.66 -10.18
CA MET A 307 11.94 -1.99 -11.44
C MET A 307 13.44 -1.71 -11.60
N ALA A 308 14.16 -1.43 -10.50
CA ALA A 308 15.60 -1.20 -10.55
C ALA A 308 16.40 -2.43 -11.02
N LYS A 309 15.91 -3.63 -10.72
CA LYS A 309 16.56 -4.91 -11.07
C LYS A 309 16.39 -5.35 -12.52
N LYS A 310 15.48 -4.73 -13.28
CA LYS A 310 15.15 -5.12 -14.67
C LYS A 310 15.39 -3.95 -15.62
N ARG A 311 15.85 -4.26 -16.84
CA ARG A 311 16.11 -3.27 -17.91
C ARG A 311 14.89 -2.99 -18.79
N TYR A 312 13.67 -3.19 -18.27
CA TYR A 312 12.48 -2.79 -19.01
C TYR A 312 12.23 -1.29 -18.86
N ARG A 313 11.63 -0.68 -19.87
CA ARG A 313 11.19 0.71 -19.83
C ARG A 313 9.80 0.83 -19.22
N ASP A 314 8.89 -0.01 -19.68
CA ASP A 314 7.50 -0.01 -19.31
C ASP A 314 7.12 -1.35 -18.67
N PHE A 315 6.27 -1.32 -17.67
CA PHE A 315 5.84 -2.47 -16.90
C PHE A 315 4.31 -2.54 -16.93
N PRO A 316 3.70 -3.66 -17.32
CA PRO A 316 2.25 -3.79 -17.36
C PRO A 316 1.67 -3.83 -15.96
N VAL A 317 0.50 -3.19 -15.82
CA VAL A 317 -0.37 -3.26 -14.66
C VAL A 317 -1.51 -4.21 -14.99
N VAL A 318 -1.74 -5.19 -14.12
CA VAL A 318 -2.79 -6.19 -14.29
C VAL A 318 -3.64 -6.31 -13.03
N ASP A 319 -4.90 -6.70 -13.19
CA ASP A 319 -5.77 -7.01 -12.07
C ASP A 319 -5.49 -8.40 -11.47
N LYS A 320 -6.31 -8.83 -10.49
CA LYS A 320 -6.18 -10.15 -9.85
C LYS A 320 -6.42 -11.32 -10.81
N LYS A 321 -7.13 -11.09 -11.93
CA LYS A 321 -7.42 -12.10 -12.96
C LYS A 321 -6.39 -12.11 -14.08
N GLY A 322 -5.42 -11.18 -14.07
CA GLY A 322 -4.45 -11.00 -15.14
C GLY A 322 -4.94 -10.09 -16.27
N THR A 323 -6.09 -9.43 -16.11
CA THR A 323 -6.62 -8.46 -17.07
C THR A 323 -5.70 -7.25 -17.13
N TYR A 324 -5.28 -6.91 -18.31
CA TYR A 324 -4.40 -5.78 -18.56
C TYR A 324 -5.12 -4.45 -18.34
N MET A 325 -4.48 -3.54 -17.59
CA MET A 325 -5.05 -2.24 -17.20
C MET A 325 -4.27 -1.03 -17.75
N GLY A 326 -3.09 -1.26 -18.29
CA GLY A 326 -2.20 -0.21 -18.78
C GLY A 326 -0.75 -0.47 -18.40
N THR A 327 0.12 0.49 -18.63
CA THR A 327 1.56 0.40 -18.30
C THR A 327 2.00 1.53 -17.38
N ILE A 328 3.02 1.26 -16.58
CA ILE A 328 3.76 2.25 -15.80
C ILE A 328 5.25 2.17 -16.12
N SER A 329 5.94 3.28 -15.95
CA SER A 329 7.38 3.38 -16.15
C SER A 329 8.08 3.94 -14.92
N ARG A 330 9.40 3.88 -14.86
CA ARG A 330 10.19 4.54 -13.80
C ARG A 330 9.92 6.05 -13.73
N ARG A 331 9.58 6.68 -14.85
CA ARG A 331 9.27 8.11 -14.91
C ARG A 331 8.00 8.43 -14.11
N ASN A 332 7.00 7.55 -14.10
CA ASN A 332 5.78 7.73 -13.34
C ASN A 332 6.06 7.74 -11.83
N LEU A 333 7.09 7.00 -11.35
CA LEU A 333 7.51 7.02 -9.94
C LEU A 333 8.08 8.37 -9.49
N LEU A 334 8.65 9.17 -10.40
CA LEU A 334 9.18 10.51 -10.08
C LEU A 334 8.06 11.53 -9.85
N GLY A 335 6.91 11.34 -10.47
CA GLY A 335 5.74 12.21 -10.35
C GLY A 335 4.75 11.82 -9.25
N VAL A 336 5.03 10.75 -8.50
CA VAL A 336 4.13 10.27 -7.45
C VAL A 336 4.08 11.28 -6.31
N ARG A 337 2.87 11.81 -6.06
CA ARG A 337 2.64 12.68 -4.91
C ARG A 337 2.55 11.83 -3.65
N LYS A 338 3.39 12.15 -2.67
CA LYS A 338 3.29 11.59 -1.33
C LYS A 338 1.93 11.93 -0.72
N ARG A 339 1.38 11.01 0.06
CA ARG A 339 0.18 11.30 0.85
C ARG A 339 0.51 12.26 1.98
N SER A 340 -0.37 13.21 2.24
CA SER A 340 -0.18 14.23 3.27
C SER A 340 -0.72 13.75 4.60
N LEU A 341 0.08 13.91 5.65
CA LEU A 341 -0.23 13.53 7.02
C LEU A 341 -0.13 14.71 7.97
N ILE A 342 -0.96 14.65 9.00
CA ILE A 342 -0.77 15.36 10.27
C ILE A 342 -0.73 14.30 11.35
N LEU A 343 0.31 14.31 12.15
CA LEU A 343 0.48 13.40 13.28
C LEU A 343 -0.05 14.04 14.55
N VAL A 344 -0.81 13.28 15.31
CA VAL A 344 -1.28 13.68 16.66
C VAL A 344 -0.87 12.63 17.67
N ASP A 345 -0.54 13.06 18.87
CA ASP A 345 -0.25 12.21 20.02
C ASP A 345 0.96 11.25 19.84
N HIS A 346 1.85 11.56 18.94
CA HIS A 346 3.16 10.89 18.78
C HIS A 346 4.07 11.64 17.82
N ASN A 347 5.38 11.45 18.00
CA ASN A 347 6.43 11.98 17.11
C ASN A 347 7.59 10.99 16.89
N GLU A 348 7.34 9.68 17.07
CA GLU A 348 8.31 8.61 16.86
C GLU A 348 7.91 7.72 15.67
N ILE A 349 8.88 7.36 14.80
CA ILE A 349 8.64 6.49 13.63
C ILE A 349 8.10 5.12 14.05
N SER A 350 8.63 4.56 15.14
CA SER A 350 8.24 3.25 15.67
C SER A 350 6.76 3.17 16.07
N GLN A 351 6.17 4.30 16.43
CA GLN A 351 4.77 4.44 16.83
C GLN A 351 3.86 4.86 15.69
N ALA A 352 4.41 5.35 14.59
CA ALA A 352 3.64 5.86 13.47
C ALA A 352 3.07 4.76 12.56
N VAL A 353 2.10 5.12 11.74
CA VAL A 353 1.55 4.27 10.68
C VAL A 353 2.65 3.78 9.74
N ASP A 354 2.51 2.57 9.21
CA ASP A 354 3.50 1.99 8.30
C ASP A 354 3.75 2.88 7.08
N ASN A 355 5.02 2.96 6.67
CA ASN A 355 5.50 3.81 5.57
C ASN A 355 5.36 5.34 5.81
N VAL A 356 5.34 5.79 7.05
CA VAL A 356 5.30 7.22 7.41
C VAL A 356 6.45 8.01 6.76
N GLU A 357 7.62 7.42 6.58
CA GLU A 357 8.81 8.03 5.94
C GLU A 357 8.55 8.41 4.47
N ASN A 358 7.63 7.71 3.84
CA ASN A 358 7.23 7.95 2.45
C ASN A 358 6.02 8.90 2.34
N ALA A 359 5.49 9.39 3.45
CA ALA A 359 4.46 10.41 3.47
C ALA A 359 5.04 11.84 3.48
N GLU A 360 4.20 12.83 3.27
CA GLU A 360 4.50 14.24 3.50
C GLU A 360 3.85 14.66 4.81
N ILE A 361 4.65 14.80 5.85
CA ILE A 361 4.17 15.26 7.16
C ILE A 361 4.06 16.78 7.10
N LEU A 362 2.86 17.30 7.36
CA LEU A 362 2.57 18.74 7.36
C LEU A 362 2.66 19.34 8.76
N GLU A 363 2.16 18.61 9.76
CA GLU A 363 2.07 19.09 11.14
C GLU A 363 2.24 17.90 12.11
N ILE A 364 2.75 18.21 13.31
CA ILE A 364 2.85 17.30 14.45
C ILE A 364 2.33 18.02 15.67
N ILE A 365 1.32 17.45 16.35
CA ILE A 365 0.74 17.98 17.59
C ILE A 365 0.88 16.90 18.66
N ASP A 366 1.67 17.17 19.70
CA ASP A 366 2.06 16.11 20.63
C ASP A 366 2.36 16.66 22.02
N HIS A 367 2.27 15.83 23.05
CA HIS A 367 2.63 16.11 24.42
C HIS A 367 3.76 15.20 24.96
N HIS A 368 4.25 14.29 24.12
CA HIS A 368 5.30 13.36 24.46
C HIS A 368 6.71 13.99 24.36
N ARG A 369 7.73 13.26 24.83
CA ARG A 369 9.12 13.62 24.60
C ARG A 369 9.41 13.69 23.09
N LEU A 370 10.44 14.45 22.72
CA LEU A 370 10.90 14.49 21.34
C LEU A 370 11.44 13.13 20.91
N GLY A 371 10.92 12.60 19.83
CA GLY A 371 11.32 11.34 19.22
C GLY A 371 12.30 11.53 18.05
N SER A 372 12.46 10.48 17.27
CA SER A 372 13.44 10.37 16.18
C SER A 372 12.89 10.69 14.79
N LEU A 373 11.67 11.23 14.69
CA LEU A 373 11.05 11.51 13.40
C LEU A 373 11.83 12.59 12.64
N GLN A 374 12.25 12.27 11.40
CA GLN A 374 12.95 13.20 10.52
C GLN A 374 12.05 13.57 9.34
N THR A 375 12.02 14.85 8.98
CA THR A 375 11.26 15.36 7.84
C THR A 375 12.19 16.08 6.85
N MET A 376 11.89 15.97 5.54
CA MET A 376 12.68 16.67 4.51
C MET A 376 12.33 18.15 4.39
N ASN A 377 11.10 18.50 4.74
CA ASN A 377 10.60 19.88 4.68
C ASN A 377 10.35 20.42 6.10
N PRO A 378 10.36 21.75 6.31
CA PRO A 378 9.90 22.33 7.55
C PRO A 378 8.46 21.92 7.86
N VAL A 379 8.20 21.54 9.13
CA VAL A 379 6.92 21.05 9.62
C VAL A 379 6.44 21.98 10.73
N TYR A 380 5.15 22.27 10.78
CA TYR A 380 4.58 22.88 11.98
C TYR A 380 4.57 21.85 13.11
N PHE A 381 5.39 22.11 14.14
CA PHE A 381 5.52 21.21 15.28
C PHE A 381 5.12 21.94 16.56
N ARG A 382 4.05 21.43 17.19
CA ARG A 382 3.58 21.93 18.48
C ARG A 382 3.64 20.83 19.52
N ASN A 383 4.55 20.97 20.46
CA ASN A 383 4.72 20.08 21.58
C ASN A 383 4.66 20.88 22.89
N GLN A 384 3.90 20.39 23.87
CA GLN A 384 3.76 21.04 25.17
C GLN A 384 3.77 20.00 26.28
N PRO A 385 4.37 20.33 27.45
CA PRO A 385 4.42 19.42 28.60
C PRO A 385 3.10 19.44 29.38
N VAL A 386 2.01 19.00 28.76
CA VAL A 386 0.67 18.83 29.35
C VAL A 386 0.33 17.35 29.47
N GLY A 387 -0.76 17.03 30.12
CA GLY A 387 -1.18 15.66 30.37
C GLY A 387 -1.73 14.91 29.16
N CYS A 388 -2.19 15.64 28.11
CA CYS A 388 -2.92 15.06 26.99
C CYS A 388 -2.81 15.95 25.74
N THR A 389 -2.74 15.38 24.54
CA THR A 389 -2.74 16.12 23.26
C THR A 389 -4.05 16.89 23.06
N ALA A 390 -5.17 16.37 23.55
CA ALA A 390 -6.47 17.05 23.46
C ALA A 390 -6.46 18.44 24.16
N THR A 391 -5.67 18.63 25.23
CA THR A 391 -5.48 19.94 25.88
C THR A 391 -4.85 20.94 24.91
N ILE A 392 -3.85 20.53 24.14
CA ILE A 392 -3.20 21.38 23.12
C ILE A 392 -4.20 21.75 22.02
N ILE A 393 -4.98 20.77 21.56
CA ILE A 393 -5.99 20.98 20.50
C ILE A 393 -7.06 21.98 20.99
N TYR A 394 -7.54 21.86 22.23
CA TYR A 394 -8.44 22.84 22.81
C TYR A 394 -7.86 24.26 22.76
N GLN A 395 -6.60 24.44 23.18
CA GLN A 395 -5.93 25.74 23.09
C GLN A 395 -5.89 26.28 21.66
N MET A 396 -5.67 25.39 20.66
CA MET A 396 -5.66 25.78 19.25
C MET A 396 -7.05 26.24 18.77
N TYR A 397 -8.15 25.65 19.26
CA TYR A 397 -9.50 26.16 19.00
C TYR A 397 -9.67 27.58 19.55
N MET A 398 -9.23 27.81 20.77
CA MET A 398 -9.34 29.14 21.41
C MET A 398 -8.50 30.20 20.68
N GLU A 399 -7.27 29.86 20.31
CA GLU A 399 -6.36 30.73 19.54
C GLU A 399 -6.96 31.13 18.18
N ARG A 400 -7.75 30.26 17.55
CA ARG A 400 -8.40 30.50 16.26
C ARG A 400 -9.80 31.09 16.37
N GLY A 401 -10.35 31.19 17.55
CA GLY A 401 -11.72 31.67 17.75
C GLY A 401 -12.78 30.78 17.08
N ILE A 402 -12.50 29.47 16.97
CA ILE A 402 -13.40 28.49 16.36
C ILE A 402 -14.22 27.84 17.47
N GLU A 403 -15.54 27.85 17.31
CA GLU A 403 -16.46 27.22 18.25
C GLU A 403 -16.28 25.71 18.28
N ILE A 404 -16.25 25.14 19.49
CA ILE A 404 -16.16 23.69 19.72
C ILE A 404 -17.59 23.14 19.81
N PRO A 405 -18.00 22.23 18.92
CA PRO A 405 -19.30 21.54 19.05
C PRO A 405 -19.30 20.57 20.24
N ASP A 406 -20.49 20.28 20.77
CA ASP A 406 -20.63 19.45 21.98
C ASP A 406 -20.02 18.04 21.85
N GLN A 407 -20.17 17.40 20.65
CA GLN A 407 -19.55 16.11 20.41
C GLN A 407 -18.01 16.20 20.48
N ILE A 408 -17.44 17.25 19.89
CA ILE A 408 -16.00 17.49 19.94
C ILE A 408 -15.54 17.82 21.36
N ALA A 409 -16.33 18.62 22.09
CA ALA A 409 -16.06 18.88 23.51
C ALA A 409 -16.05 17.57 24.31
N GLY A 410 -17.00 16.68 24.06
CA GLY A 410 -17.09 15.36 24.65
C GLY A 410 -15.88 14.49 24.32
N LEU A 411 -15.41 14.47 23.07
CA LEU A 411 -14.21 13.73 22.68
C LEU A 411 -12.95 14.27 23.38
N LEU A 412 -12.76 15.58 23.38
CA LEU A 412 -11.59 16.21 23.99
C LEU A 412 -11.54 15.98 25.51
N VAL A 413 -12.68 16.10 26.22
CA VAL A 413 -12.69 15.84 27.67
C VAL A 413 -12.45 14.37 27.98
N SER A 414 -12.99 13.44 27.17
CA SER A 414 -12.75 12.01 27.36
C SER A 414 -11.26 11.66 27.23
N ALA A 415 -10.59 12.22 26.24
CA ALA A 415 -9.14 12.07 26.05
C ALA A 415 -8.37 12.58 27.29
N ILE A 416 -8.69 13.77 27.78
CA ILE A 416 -8.02 14.34 28.95
C ILE A 416 -8.26 13.48 30.19
N LEU A 417 -9.48 13.00 30.42
CA LEU A 417 -9.80 12.16 31.56
C LEU A 417 -9.10 10.80 31.50
N SER A 418 -8.97 10.24 30.30
CA SER A 418 -8.24 9.00 30.05
C SER A 418 -6.76 9.14 30.38
N ASP A 419 -6.04 10.05 29.72
CA ASP A 419 -4.60 10.22 29.86
C ASP A 419 -4.16 10.71 31.22
N THR A 420 -5.00 11.51 31.86
CA THR A 420 -4.70 12.02 33.20
C THR A 420 -5.21 11.13 34.34
N LEU A 421 -5.83 9.97 34.01
CA LEU A 421 -6.42 9.06 34.98
C LEU A 421 -7.34 9.81 35.98
N ILE A 422 -8.32 10.56 35.45
CA ILE A 422 -9.20 11.45 36.25
C ILE A 422 -8.36 12.41 37.11
N PHE A 423 -7.38 13.08 36.49
CA PHE A 423 -6.48 14.06 37.13
C PHE A 423 -5.50 13.50 38.17
N ARG A 424 -5.36 12.16 38.30
CA ARG A 424 -4.46 11.49 39.25
C ARG A 424 -3.07 11.21 38.67
N SER A 425 -2.94 11.21 37.35
CA SER A 425 -1.64 11.00 36.71
C SER A 425 -0.64 12.11 37.09
N PRO A 426 0.62 11.78 37.40
CA PRO A 426 1.67 12.79 37.60
C PRO A 426 1.98 13.59 36.33
N THR A 427 1.43 13.21 35.19
CA THR A 427 1.51 13.99 33.93
C THR A 427 0.48 15.12 33.91
N CYS A 428 -0.59 15.04 34.71
CA CYS A 428 -1.68 16.00 34.74
C CYS A 428 -1.22 17.39 35.20
N THR A 429 -1.49 18.39 34.41
CA THR A 429 -1.19 19.79 34.71
C THR A 429 -2.47 20.55 35.12
N GLN A 430 -2.29 21.79 35.62
CA GLN A 430 -3.44 22.66 35.91
C GLN A 430 -4.21 23.02 34.64
N ALA A 431 -3.50 23.15 33.48
CA ALA A 431 -4.15 23.40 32.19
C ALA A 431 -5.10 22.27 31.80
N ASP A 432 -4.73 21.00 32.03
CA ASP A 432 -5.60 19.86 31.74
C ASP A 432 -6.88 19.90 32.59
N ARG A 433 -6.75 20.25 33.89
CA ARG A 433 -7.90 20.37 34.80
C ARG A 433 -8.87 21.47 34.37
N ASP A 434 -8.36 22.65 34.06
CA ASP A 434 -9.16 23.80 33.67
C ASP A 434 -9.90 23.57 32.36
N VAL A 435 -9.20 22.98 31.38
CA VAL A 435 -9.77 22.60 30.08
C VAL A 435 -10.83 21.52 30.23
N ALA A 436 -10.54 20.46 30.99
CA ALA A 436 -11.49 19.37 31.20
C ALA A 436 -12.77 19.83 31.89
N GLN A 437 -12.67 20.70 32.91
CA GLN A 437 -13.85 21.28 33.59
C GLN A 437 -14.72 22.11 32.61
N THR A 438 -14.08 22.91 31.76
CA THR A 438 -14.78 23.72 30.77
C THR A 438 -15.51 22.84 29.75
N LEU A 439 -14.82 21.85 29.21
CA LEU A 439 -15.37 20.92 28.20
C LEU A 439 -16.45 19.99 28.80
N ALA A 440 -16.28 19.51 30.03
CA ALA A 440 -17.27 18.66 30.70
C ALA A 440 -18.60 19.42 30.93
N LYS A 441 -18.52 20.68 31.34
CA LYS A 441 -19.69 21.55 31.47
C LYS A 441 -20.40 21.73 30.13
N GLN A 442 -19.65 21.93 29.07
CA GLN A 442 -20.20 22.07 27.71
C GLN A 442 -20.80 20.76 27.21
N ALA A 443 -20.13 19.63 27.40
CA ALA A 443 -20.62 18.32 27.01
C ALA A 443 -21.77 17.80 27.88
N GLY A 444 -22.06 18.48 29.01
CA GLY A 444 -23.14 18.12 29.91
C GLY A 444 -22.88 16.83 30.71
N ILE A 445 -21.62 16.54 31.08
CA ILE A 445 -21.21 15.34 31.81
C ILE A 445 -20.60 15.70 33.18
N ASP A 446 -20.77 14.83 34.15
CA ASP A 446 -19.94 14.82 35.35
C ASP A 446 -18.64 14.08 35.05
N PRO A 447 -17.46 14.72 35.23
CA PRO A 447 -16.18 14.13 34.85
C PRO A 447 -15.87 12.80 35.52
N VAL A 448 -16.23 12.68 36.82
CA VAL A 448 -15.89 11.48 37.61
C VAL A 448 -16.83 10.32 37.28
N GLU A 449 -18.14 10.58 37.27
CA GLU A 449 -19.15 9.56 36.94
C GLU A 449 -18.96 9.05 35.51
N TYR A 450 -18.77 9.96 34.53
CA TYR A 450 -18.55 9.62 33.15
C TYR A 450 -17.26 8.81 32.92
N ALA A 451 -16.13 9.28 33.50
CA ALA A 451 -14.87 8.59 33.36
C ALA A 451 -14.86 7.21 34.02
N THR A 452 -15.56 7.06 35.14
CA THR A 452 -15.74 5.74 35.78
C THR A 452 -16.41 4.76 34.81
N ALA A 453 -17.52 5.15 34.19
CA ALA A 453 -18.21 4.31 33.21
C ALA A 453 -17.34 4.05 31.97
N MET A 454 -16.56 5.03 31.51
CA MET A 454 -15.63 4.90 30.39
C MET A 454 -14.53 3.86 30.70
N PHE A 455 -13.90 3.93 31.86
CA PHE A 455 -12.87 2.97 32.26
C PHE A 455 -13.45 1.57 32.52
N GLU A 456 -14.66 1.47 33.12
CA GLU A 456 -15.35 0.20 33.28
C GLU A 456 -15.64 -0.47 31.92
N ALA A 457 -16.06 0.29 30.90
CA ALA A 457 -16.25 -0.20 29.55
C ALA A 457 -14.92 -0.67 28.91
N GLY A 458 -13.79 -0.02 29.24
CA GLY A 458 -12.44 -0.39 28.81
C GLY A 458 -11.89 -1.62 29.51
N SER A 459 -12.38 -1.92 30.71
CA SER A 459 -11.82 -2.93 31.61
C SER A 459 -12.47 -4.30 31.51
N ASP A 460 -13.00 -4.72 30.36
CA ASP A 460 -13.48 -6.09 30.16
C ASP A 460 -12.31 -7.11 30.17
N LEU A 461 -11.55 -7.08 31.25
CA LEU A 461 -10.36 -7.90 31.45
C LEU A 461 -10.72 -9.37 31.70
N ARG A 462 -11.95 -9.63 32.21
CA ARG A 462 -12.43 -11.00 32.51
C ARG A 462 -12.74 -11.80 31.25
N SER A 463 -13.07 -11.14 30.15
CA SER A 463 -13.35 -11.82 28.87
C SER A 463 -12.08 -12.09 28.03
N LYS A 464 -10.95 -11.47 28.39
CA LYS A 464 -9.69 -11.58 27.65
C LYS A 464 -8.86 -12.77 28.13
N THR A 465 -8.14 -13.37 27.20
CA THR A 465 -7.12 -14.36 27.50
C THR A 465 -5.91 -13.72 28.19
N PRO A 466 -5.11 -14.46 28.97
CA PRO A 466 -3.87 -13.95 29.58
C PRO A 466 -2.90 -13.33 28.56
N GLU A 467 -2.87 -13.87 27.36
CA GLU A 467 -2.06 -13.36 26.25
C GLU A 467 -2.56 -11.99 25.76
N GLU A 468 -3.85 -11.83 25.56
CA GLU A 468 -4.46 -10.55 25.19
C GLU A 468 -4.27 -9.48 26.26
N ILE A 469 -4.40 -9.87 27.55
CA ILE A 469 -4.16 -8.96 28.70
C ILE A 469 -2.70 -8.51 28.71
N PHE A 470 -1.75 -9.44 28.53
CA PHE A 470 -0.32 -9.15 28.57
C PHE A 470 0.09 -8.15 27.48
N TYR A 471 -0.41 -8.33 26.26
CA TYR A 471 -0.06 -7.47 25.12
C TYR A 471 -0.92 -6.21 24.97
N THR A 472 -1.88 -5.96 25.86
CA THR A 472 -2.73 -4.76 25.80
C THR A 472 -1.89 -3.48 25.88
N ASP A 473 -0.95 -3.39 26.81
CA ASP A 473 0.00 -2.28 26.92
C ASP A 473 1.35 -2.79 27.46
N PHE A 474 2.08 -3.53 26.62
CA PHE A 474 3.39 -4.08 26.92
C PHE A 474 4.48 -3.34 26.15
N LYS A 475 5.56 -2.94 26.85
CA LYS A 475 6.73 -2.27 26.24
C LYS A 475 8.02 -2.88 26.76
N THR A 476 9.01 -2.98 25.87
CA THR A 476 10.37 -3.40 26.21
C THR A 476 11.26 -2.17 26.39
N PHE A 477 12.22 -2.28 27.30
CA PHE A 477 13.22 -1.26 27.58
C PHE A 477 14.57 -1.97 27.68
N GLU A 478 15.59 -1.39 27.07
CA GLU A 478 16.93 -1.93 27.03
C GLU A 478 17.91 -0.99 27.72
N ASN A 479 18.81 -1.56 28.50
CA ASN A 479 19.99 -0.90 29.04
C ASN A 479 21.19 -1.82 28.74
N GLU A 480 22.29 -1.31 28.27
CA GLU A 480 23.52 -1.96 27.75
C GLU A 480 23.63 -3.49 27.87
N GLU A 481 23.23 -4.09 28.99
CA GLU A 481 23.33 -5.54 29.27
C GLU A 481 22.00 -6.18 29.70
N THR A 482 20.89 -5.43 29.81
CA THR A 482 19.65 -5.94 30.39
C THR A 482 18.43 -5.50 29.60
N THR A 483 17.62 -6.46 29.18
CA THR A 483 16.33 -6.23 28.51
C THR A 483 15.18 -6.50 29.46
N ILE A 484 14.39 -5.49 29.75
CA ILE A 484 13.21 -5.61 30.62
C ILE A 484 11.91 -5.39 29.86
N GLY A 485 10.89 -6.15 30.21
CA GLY A 485 9.53 -5.98 29.71
C GLY A 485 8.63 -5.42 30.78
N ILE A 486 7.84 -4.37 30.48
CA ILE A 486 6.89 -3.78 31.43
C ILE A 486 5.53 -3.68 30.78
N GLY A 487 4.57 -4.48 31.27
CA GLY A 487 3.16 -4.39 30.90
C GLY A 487 2.36 -3.60 31.94
N GLN A 488 1.24 -3.03 31.54
CA GLN A 488 0.32 -2.34 32.44
C GLN A 488 -1.13 -2.57 32.02
N ILE A 489 -1.96 -2.84 33.03
CA ILE A 489 -3.41 -2.69 32.94
C ILE A 489 -3.91 -1.84 34.09
N THR A 490 -5.06 -1.21 33.88
CA THR A 490 -5.70 -0.36 34.87
C THR A 490 -7.13 -0.84 35.11
N SER A 491 -7.56 -0.82 36.37
CA SER A 491 -8.95 -1.07 36.75
C SER A 491 -9.33 -0.19 37.94
N MET A 492 -10.61 0.00 38.13
CA MET A 492 -11.18 0.63 39.31
C MET A 492 -11.57 -0.39 40.39
N SER A 493 -11.55 -1.68 40.08
CA SER A 493 -11.95 -2.78 40.94
C SER A 493 -10.75 -3.56 41.47
N THR A 494 -10.50 -3.44 42.78
CA THR A 494 -9.48 -4.23 43.48
C THR A 494 -9.72 -5.73 43.34
N THR A 495 -10.98 -6.16 43.37
CA THR A 495 -11.34 -7.58 43.20
C THR A 495 -11.01 -8.10 41.83
N GLU A 496 -11.31 -7.33 40.75
CA GLU A 496 -10.96 -7.67 39.38
C GLU A 496 -9.44 -7.80 39.20
N LEU A 497 -8.66 -6.83 39.70
CA LEU A 497 -7.21 -6.87 39.63
C LEU A 497 -6.60 -8.07 40.38
N GLN A 498 -7.18 -8.48 41.51
CA GLN A 498 -6.76 -9.68 42.24
C GLN A 498 -7.03 -10.97 41.46
N GLU A 499 -8.23 -11.11 40.85
CA GLU A 499 -8.58 -12.25 40.01
C GLU A 499 -7.61 -12.34 38.82
N ILE A 500 -7.30 -11.21 38.17
CA ILE A 500 -6.37 -11.14 37.04
C ILE A 500 -4.94 -11.46 37.49
N ALA A 501 -4.50 -11.01 38.67
CA ALA A 501 -3.18 -11.34 39.17
C ALA A 501 -2.94 -12.86 39.20
N GLU A 502 -3.91 -13.62 39.67
CA GLU A 502 -3.81 -15.08 39.78
C GLU A 502 -3.71 -15.75 38.41
N VAL A 503 -4.42 -15.23 37.39
CA VAL A 503 -4.37 -15.74 36.01
C VAL A 503 -3.08 -15.34 35.30
N MET A 504 -2.56 -14.13 35.56
CA MET A 504 -1.37 -13.58 34.93
C MET A 504 -0.06 -14.16 35.47
N LYS A 505 0.04 -14.49 36.76
CA LYS A 505 1.25 -15.08 37.36
C LYS A 505 1.85 -16.24 36.55
N PRO A 506 1.10 -17.32 36.26
CA PRO A 506 1.64 -18.46 35.49
C PRO A 506 1.96 -18.10 34.04
N PHE A 507 1.24 -17.14 33.45
CA PHE A 507 1.46 -16.69 32.09
C PHE A 507 2.78 -15.91 31.97
N ILE A 508 2.98 -14.88 32.81
CA ILE A 508 4.17 -14.03 32.75
C ILE A 508 5.44 -14.84 33.04
N LYS A 509 5.37 -15.82 33.96
CA LYS A 509 6.47 -16.75 34.25
C LYS A 509 6.97 -17.53 33.04
N LYS A 510 6.12 -17.77 32.04
CA LYS A 510 6.50 -18.41 30.78
C LYS A 510 6.87 -17.37 29.72
N ALA A 511 6.11 -16.29 29.63
CA ALA A 511 6.22 -15.29 28.60
C ALA A 511 7.58 -14.57 28.60
N TYR A 512 8.12 -14.19 29.80
CA TYR A 512 9.40 -13.48 29.85
C TYR A 512 10.57 -14.28 29.27
N LYS A 513 10.60 -15.60 29.51
CA LYS A 513 11.63 -16.48 28.93
C LYS A 513 11.49 -16.62 27.42
N ASN A 514 10.26 -16.75 26.92
CA ASN A 514 9.99 -16.91 25.50
C ASN A 514 10.34 -15.66 24.68
N HIS A 515 10.32 -14.50 25.32
CA HIS A 515 10.66 -13.21 24.70
C HIS A 515 12.13 -12.79 24.87
N GLY A 516 12.96 -13.65 25.49
CA GLY A 516 14.36 -13.32 25.72
C GLY A 516 14.57 -12.14 26.66
N LEU A 517 13.62 -11.89 27.59
CA LEU A 517 13.71 -10.83 28.57
C LEU A 517 14.48 -11.34 29.80
N ASP A 518 15.34 -10.51 30.35
CA ASP A 518 16.02 -10.80 31.61
C ASP A 518 15.06 -10.65 32.80
N MET A 519 14.14 -9.67 32.70
CA MET A 519 13.11 -9.41 33.69
C MET A 519 11.81 -8.96 33.06
N ALA A 520 10.69 -9.32 33.69
CA ALA A 520 9.36 -8.85 33.33
C ALA A 520 8.62 -8.31 34.56
N PHE A 521 8.03 -7.15 34.38
CA PHE A 521 7.20 -6.48 35.35
C PHE A 521 5.82 -6.26 34.75
N PHE A 522 4.77 -6.56 35.54
CA PHE A 522 3.41 -6.35 35.05
C PHE A 522 2.60 -5.58 36.12
N MET A 523 2.18 -4.39 35.74
CA MET A 523 1.48 -3.44 36.60
C MET A 523 -0.02 -3.70 36.58
N LEU A 524 -0.59 -4.03 37.72
CA LEU A 524 -2.02 -4.09 37.97
C LEU A 524 -2.41 -2.84 38.75
N THR A 525 -2.80 -1.79 38.04
CA THR A 525 -2.97 -0.44 38.65
C THR A 525 -4.42 -0.20 39.04
N ASN A 526 -4.66 0.04 40.34
CA ASN A 526 -5.94 0.52 40.84
C ASN A 526 -5.94 2.05 40.82
N ILE A 527 -6.80 2.63 39.98
CA ILE A 527 -6.87 4.09 39.81
C ILE A 527 -7.51 4.75 41.04
N ILE A 528 -8.46 4.09 41.68
CA ILE A 528 -9.18 4.65 42.83
C ILE A 528 -8.29 4.68 44.09
N GLU A 529 -7.55 3.61 44.33
CA GLU A 529 -6.64 3.47 45.46
C GLU A 529 -5.28 4.11 45.21
N GLU A 530 -5.03 4.60 44.02
CA GLU A 530 -3.75 5.17 43.58
C GLU A 530 -2.57 4.21 43.85
N SER A 531 -2.78 2.91 43.64
CA SER A 531 -1.80 1.87 43.97
C SER A 531 -1.57 0.93 42.76
N THR A 532 -0.42 0.28 42.73
CA THR A 532 -0.11 -0.74 41.74
C THR A 532 0.36 -2.03 42.40
N THR A 533 -0.32 -3.12 42.13
CA THR A 533 0.23 -4.46 42.39
C THR A 533 1.14 -4.84 41.24
N MET A 534 2.45 -4.93 41.47
CA MET A 534 3.47 -5.27 40.52
C MET A 534 3.75 -6.77 40.55
N LEU A 535 3.50 -7.49 39.43
CA LEU A 535 3.96 -8.87 39.24
C LEU A 535 5.37 -8.85 38.68
N CYS A 536 6.29 -9.60 39.27
CA CYS A 536 7.73 -9.53 38.99
C CYS A 536 8.31 -10.90 38.69
N TYR A 537 9.01 -11.04 37.57
CA TYR A 537 9.68 -12.28 37.17
C TYR A 537 11.04 -11.99 36.53
N GLY A 538 12.04 -12.80 36.85
CA GLY A 538 13.41 -12.69 36.34
C GLY A 538 14.43 -12.74 37.49
N ASP A 539 15.70 -12.65 37.13
CA ASP A 539 16.79 -12.69 38.10
C ASP A 539 16.88 -11.35 38.85
N LYS A 540 17.19 -11.41 40.16
CA LYS A 540 17.36 -10.23 41.04
C LYS A 540 16.15 -9.27 41.16
N VAL A 541 14.95 -9.66 40.69
CA VAL A 541 13.76 -8.76 40.71
C VAL A 541 13.42 -8.27 42.13
N ASN A 542 13.68 -9.10 43.18
CA ASN A 542 13.38 -8.73 44.54
C ASN A 542 14.25 -7.56 45.03
N SER A 543 15.58 -7.64 44.82
CA SER A 543 16.49 -6.54 45.19
C SER A 543 16.22 -5.27 44.39
N ILE A 544 15.88 -5.42 43.11
CA ILE A 544 15.55 -4.28 42.23
C ILE A 544 14.28 -3.58 42.70
N ILE A 545 13.20 -4.31 43.02
CA ILE A 545 11.95 -3.72 43.50
C ILE A 545 12.14 -3.05 44.88
N GLU A 546 12.88 -3.70 45.79
CA GLU A 546 13.21 -3.12 47.06
C GLU A 546 14.04 -1.85 46.95
N SER A 547 15.05 -1.85 46.06
CA SER A 547 15.88 -0.67 45.77
C SER A 547 15.08 0.46 45.07
N ALA A 548 14.15 0.11 44.15
CA ALA A 548 13.39 1.09 43.38
C ALA A 548 12.25 1.75 44.18
N PHE A 549 11.58 0.97 45.06
CA PHE A 549 10.32 1.39 45.69
C PHE A 549 10.29 1.21 47.21
N GLY A 550 11.28 0.58 47.79
CA GLY A 550 11.32 0.36 49.25
C GLY A 550 10.31 -0.67 49.76
N VAL A 551 9.81 -1.54 48.89
CA VAL A 551 8.81 -2.57 49.20
C VAL A 551 9.37 -3.98 48.97
N GLN A 552 8.91 -4.94 49.77
CA GLN A 552 9.31 -6.33 49.61
C GLN A 552 8.41 -7.09 48.62
N VAL A 553 8.99 -8.01 47.88
CA VAL A 553 8.26 -8.87 46.95
C VAL A 553 7.87 -10.17 47.69
N HIS A 554 6.58 -10.49 47.70
CA HIS A 554 6.01 -11.72 48.25
C HIS A 554 5.25 -12.46 47.14
N ASP A 555 5.51 -13.74 46.92
CA ASP A 555 4.86 -14.56 45.87
C ASP A 555 4.88 -13.90 44.47
N ASN A 556 6.06 -13.41 44.07
CA ASN A 556 6.30 -12.69 42.80
C ASN A 556 5.42 -11.42 42.61
N GLN A 557 4.94 -10.83 43.68
CA GLN A 557 4.18 -9.58 43.63
C GLN A 557 4.62 -8.61 44.74
N ALA A 558 4.49 -7.31 44.45
CA ALA A 558 4.68 -6.22 45.42
C ALA A 558 3.56 -5.19 45.24
N VAL A 559 3.03 -4.68 46.35
CA VAL A 559 2.06 -3.58 46.31
C VAL A 559 2.81 -2.27 46.52
N ILE A 560 2.66 -1.35 45.57
CA ILE A 560 3.35 -0.07 45.54
C ILE A 560 2.31 1.04 45.62
N GLU A 561 2.25 1.75 46.74
CA GLU A 561 1.31 2.84 46.92
C GLU A 561 1.77 4.10 46.17
N HIS A 562 0.82 4.92 45.72
CA HIS A 562 1.03 6.18 45.01
C HIS A 562 1.80 6.03 43.68
N VAL A 563 1.78 4.84 43.06
CA VAL A 563 2.36 4.55 41.77
C VAL A 563 1.27 4.13 40.80
N VAL A 564 1.00 4.99 39.82
CA VAL A 564 -0.03 4.76 38.77
C VAL A 564 0.51 4.93 37.36
N SER A 565 1.72 5.46 37.19
CA SER A 565 2.30 5.76 35.89
C SER A 565 3.56 4.93 35.60
N ARG A 566 3.48 4.02 34.62
CA ARG A 566 4.63 3.29 34.12
C ARG A 566 5.75 4.24 33.68
N LYS A 567 5.41 5.24 32.83
CA LYS A 567 6.36 6.12 32.16
C LYS A 567 7.13 7.05 33.09
N LYS A 568 6.43 7.66 34.07
CA LYS A 568 7.01 8.68 34.96
C LYS A 568 7.53 8.15 36.26
N GLN A 569 6.95 7.06 36.79
CA GLN A 569 7.27 6.55 38.11
C GLN A 569 7.99 5.20 38.03
N VAL A 570 7.51 4.25 37.25
CA VAL A 570 8.05 2.87 37.26
C VAL A 570 9.32 2.75 36.45
N VAL A 571 9.31 3.14 35.15
CA VAL A 571 10.48 2.99 34.27
C VAL A 571 11.71 3.70 34.82
N PRO A 572 11.66 4.99 35.23
CA PRO A 572 12.86 5.66 35.75
C PRO A 572 13.40 5.02 37.02
N SER A 573 12.52 4.60 37.95
CA SER A 573 12.91 3.97 39.19
C SER A 573 13.57 2.61 38.99
N LEU A 574 12.99 1.77 38.15
CA LEU A 574 13.57 0.46 37.80
C LEU A 574 14.91 0.60 37.09
N MET A 575 15.02 1.48 36.11
CA MET A 575 16.28 1.68 35.37
C MET A 575 17.40 2.18 36.30
N THR A 576 17.06 3.06 37.24
CA THR A 576 18.03 3.53 38.25
C THR A 576 18.45 2.40 39.20
N ALA A 577 17.52 1.58 39.65
CA ALA A 577 17.82 0.45 40.51
C ALA A 577 18.67 -0.63 39.82
N ILE A 578 18.38 -0.92 38.57
CA ILE A 578 19.15 -1.88 37.73
C ILE A 578 20.59 -1.37 37.56
N ALA A 579 20.78 -0.10 37.24
CA ALA A 579 22.11 0.50 37.09
C ALA A 579 22.96 0.38 38.37
N ARG A 580 22.36 0.65 39.54
CA ARG A 580 23.02 0.48 40.88
C ARG A 580 23.40 -0.96 41.14
N GLU A 581 22.51 -1.91 40.88
CA GLU A 581 22.76 -3.35 41.09
C GLU A 581 23.91 -3.88 40.21
N GLN A 582 24.14 -3.25 39.05
CA GLN A 582 25.27 -3.56 38.17
C GLN A 582 26.60 -2.97 38.69
N GLU A 583 26.58 -1.76 39.26
CA GLU A 583 27.75 -1.14 39.88
C GLU A 583 28.22 -1.89 41.15
N ASP A 584 27.30 -2.45 41.95
CA ASP A 584 27.63 -3.21 43.18
C ASP A 584 28.24 -4.59 42.89
N VAL A 585 28.22 -5.07 41.61
CA VAL A 585 28.80 -6.37 41.18
C VAL A 585 30.19 -6.22 40.57
N LEU A 586 30.62 -5.00 40.26
CA LEU A 586 31.96 -4.66 39.77
C LEU A 586 32.89 -4.26 40.91
#